data_e91a50046694976b063c4011630d89e9
#
_entry.id   e91a50046694976b063c4011630d89e9
#
_cell.length_a   1.000
_cell.length_b   1.000
_cell.length_c   1.000
_cell.angle_alpha   90.00
_cell.angle_beta   90.00
_cell.angle_gamma   90.00
#
_symmetry.space_group_name_H-M   'P 1'
#
loop_
_entity.id
_entity.type
_entity.pdbx_description
1 polymer ?
#
loop_
_entity_poly.entity_id
_entity_poly.type
_entity_poly.pdbx_seq_one_letter_code
_entity_poly.pdbx_strand_id
1 'polypeptide(L)'
;MVTALAPVIPHILGSAFNIWYNMVIIDPLLRATGLRDRFISTVIVWNAVAYPIAVAIWLRLIFSLRPAFRQLLRGETIAPERLDLFRRRLVNLPWLGAAISSIAWLLCIPVFLICLSLTGRSLGVQLFWHLPISFAVSGFIAITQSFFLIELASHWGLFPIFFQDVRADRLKGIRPISLRTRGMMWAISTGICPIGSLLLLIFAPPSPGTNPQWFGLFVGTIGIAFGLCSAMLIGRSVAQPVDQLRAAAQAVTEGRLDVQVPLRRADEFGALISEFNRMITGLREKERLRRTFGVHVGRKVAEQILARDPGVGGTEQEITVMFVDIRSFTARAAHLKPHQAVGLLNEFLRAMVEVIEGEHGGMINKFLGDGFMALFGVGSQSHNHADKALAAGRSLQRRLERLNLELAQRGEAPITIGIGINTGPAIVGSIGSPERMEFTVIGNTVNVASRIEGLNKMLGTTLLLSKATRDALQPRKLSGLQALPPQPVKGVDKPVEIFTLAS
;
A
#
# COMPACT_ATOMS: atom_id res chain seq x y z
N MET A 1 -4.80 14.57 -28.03
CA MET A 1 -4.15 15.02 -29.29
C MET A 1 -2.80 14.30 -29.48
N VAL A 2 -1.93 14.25 -28.51
CA VAL A 2 -0.62 13.56 -28.61
C VAL A 2 -0.76 12.09 -29.05
N THR A 3 -1.68 11.32 -28.43
CA THR A 3 -1.91 9.90 -28.77
C THR A 3 -2.39 9.72 -30.22
N ALA A 4 -3.16 10.67 -30.77
CA ALA A 4 -3.63 10.60 -32.16
C ALA A 4 -2.48 10.78 -33.17
N LEU A 5 -1.48 11.60 -32.81
CA LEU A 5 -0.29 11.87 -33.64
C LEU A 5 0.86 10.87 -33.41
N ALA A 6 0.78 10.05 -32.37
CA ALA A 6 1.84 9.12 -31.99
C ALA A 6 2.36 8.23 -33.16
N PRO A 7 1.52 7.65 -34.04
CA PRO A 7 2.01 6.81 -35.15
C PRO A 7 2.60 7.60 -36.32
N VAL A 8 2.37 8.93 -36.39
CA VAL A 8 2.78 9.73 -37.59
C VAL A 8 4.29 9.77 -37.76
N ILE A 9 5.04 10.04 -36.67
CA ILE A 9 6.51 10.10 -36.72
C ILE A 9 7.13 8.78 -37.19
N PRO A 10 6.76 7.62 -36.62
CA PRO A 10 7.27 6.33 -37.10
C PRO A 10 6.99 6.03 -38.56
N HIS A 11 5.80 6.38 -39.04
CA HIS A 11 5.45 6.17 -40.43
C HIS A 11 6.26 7.07 -41.36
N ILE A 12 6.53 8.33 -40.97
CA ILE A 12 7.42 9.22 -41.72
C ILE A 12 8.83 8.64 -41.78
N LEU A 13 9.37 8.14 -40.66
CA LEU A 13 10.72 7.55 -40.61
C LEU A 13 10.81 6.28 -41.46
N GLY A 14 9.83 5.36 -41.33
CA GLY A 14 9.75 4.16 -42.14
C GLY A 14 9.63 4.48 -43.66
N SER A 15 8.80 5.49 -44.00
CA SER A 15 8.64 5.93 -45.38
C SER A 15 9.90 6.61 -45.92
N ALA A 16 10.59 7.41 -45.14
CA ALA A 16 11.84 8.07 -45.54
C ALA A 16 12.93 7.01 -45.86
N PHE A 17 13.05 5.99 -44.99
CA PHE A 17 13.94 4.85 -45.28
C PHE A 17 13.53 4.13 -46.55
N ASN A 18 12.25 3.80 -46.73
CA ASN A 18 11.75 3.10 -47.89
C ASN A 18 11.99 3.87 -49.20
N ILE A 19 11.67 5.17 -49.22
CA ILE A 19 11.87 6.05 -50.37
C ILE A 19 13.35 6.09 -50.75
N TRP A 20 14.20 6.28 -49.73
CA TRP A 20 15.63 6.37 -49.98
C TRP A 20 16.19 5.02 -50.52
N TYR A 21 15.85 3.89 -49.90
CA TYR A 21 16.26 2.56 -50.35
C TYR A 21 15.77 2.29 -51.78
N ASN A 22 14.54 2.69 -52.08
CA ASN A 22 13.98 2.52 -53.42
C ASN A 22 14.69 3.40 -54.44
N MET A 23 15.11 4.63 -54.12
CA MET A 23 15.84 5.49 -55.00
C MET A 23 17.26 4.93 -55.34
N VAL A 24 17.92 4.42 -54.31
CA VAL A 24 19.32 3.99 -54.43
C VAL A 24 19.45 2.57 -55.00
N ILE A 25 18.63 1.63 -54.58
CA ILE A 25 18.76 0.20 -54.87
C ILE A 25 17.74 -0.26 -55.91
N ILE A 26 16.50 0.17 -55.81
CA ILE A 26 15.39 -0.37 -56.60
C ILE A 26 15.21 0.40 -57.92
N ASP A 27 15.37 1.74 -57.94
CA ASP A 27 15.18 2.52 -59.16
C ASP A 27 16.12 2.15 -60.30
N PRO A 28 17.43 1.87 -60.10
CA PRO A 28 18.29 1.35 -61.14
C PRO A 28 17.80 0.03 -61.74
N LEU A 29 17.33 -0.93 -60.90
CA LEU A 29 16.78 -2.19 -61.35
C LEU A 29 15.46 -2.01 -62.13
N LEU A 30 14.61 -1.09 -61.70
CA LEU A 30 13.35 -0.76 -62.38
C LEU A 30 13.59 -0.12 -63.72
N ARG A 31 14.62 0.72 -63.88
CA ARG A 31 15.02 1.30 -65.16
C ARG A 31 15.53 0.25 -66.11
N ALA A 32 16.39 -0.67 -65.61
CA ALA A 32 16.94 -1.75 -66.42
C ALA A 32 15.86 -2.70 -66.98
N THR A 33 14.78 -2.91 -66.20
CA THR A 33 13.63 -3.78 -66.57
C THR A 33 12.50 -3.02 -67.28
N GLY A 34 12.58 -1.66 -67.36
CA GLY A 34 11.53 -0.80 -67.92
C GLY A 34 10.23 -0.77 -67.11
N LEU A 35 10.28 -1.09 -65.79
CA LEU A 35 9.13 -1.18 -64.90
C LEU A 35 8.93 0.09 -64.06
N ARG A 36 9.79 1.10 -64.22
CA ARG A 36 9.85 2.33 -63.38
C ARG A 36 8.53 3.07 -63.34
N ASP A 37 7.92 3.36 -64.47
CA ASP A 37 6.72 4.19 -64.55
C ASP A 37 5.54 3.46 -63.89
N ARG A 38 5.47 2.15 -64.04
CA ARG A 38 4.45 1.32 -63.39
C ARG A 38 4.63 1.29 -61.88
N PHE A 39 5.89 1.18 -61.43
CA PHE A 39 6.22 1.26 -60.00
C PHE A 39 5.80 2.61 -59.39
N ILE A 40 6.16 3.75 -60.04
CA ILE A 40 5.80 5.07 -59.58
C ILE A 40 4.28 5.25 -59.54
N SER A 41 3.56 4.82 -60.57
CA SER A 41 2.10 4.83 -60.58
C SER A 41 1.49 4.04 -59.44
N THR A 42 2.04 2.87 -59.17
CA THR A 42 1.59 2.00 -58.04
C THR A 42 1.86 2.69 -56.70
N VAL A 43 3.02 3.34 -56.51
CA VAL A 43 3.34 4.14 -55.30
C VAL A 43 2.32 5.25 -55.07
N ILE A 44 2.01 6.01 -56.13
CA ILE A 44 1.05 7.16 -56.04
C ILE A 44 -0.35 6.64 -55.65
N VAL A 45 -0.85 5.60 -56.38
CA VAL A 45 -2.18 5.04 -56.08
C VAL A 45 -2.22 4.44 -54.70
N TRP A 46 -1.19 3.68 -54.30
CA TRP A 46 -1.14 3.09 -52.96
C TRP A 46 -1.16 4.13 -51.87
N ASN A 47 -0.34 5.19 -51.95
CA ASN A 47 -0.30 6.25 -50.96
C ASN A 47 -1.59 7.07 -50.95
N ALA A 48 -2.26 7.28 -52.07
CA ALA A 48 -3.54 7.97 -52.14
C ALA A 48 -4.71 7.16 -51.55
N VAL A 49 -4.61 5.84 -51.46
CA VAL A 49 -5.69 4.99 -50.99
C VAL A 49 -5.41 4.41 -49.60
N ALA A 50 -4.30 3.72 -49.44
CA ALA A 50 -4.02 2.93 -48.23
C ALA A 50 -3.75 3.81 -47.01
N TYR A 51 -2.97 4.89 -47.16
CA TYR A 51 -2.67 5.77 -46.03
C TYR A 51 -3.91 6.53 -45.52
N PRO A 52 -4.73 7.17 -46.33
CA PRO A 52 -5.96 7.81 -45.86
C PRO A 52 -6.91 6.85 -45.16
N ILE A 53 -7.05 5.61 -45.66
CA ILE A 53 -7.89 4.59 -45.01
C ILE A 53 -7.30 4.20 -43.64
N ALA A 54 -6.01 3.94 -43.54
CA ALA A 54 -5.35 3.59 -42.28
C ALA A 54 -5.47 4.73 -41.24
N VAL A 55 -5.25 5.97 -41.68
CA VAL A 55 -5.40 7.17 -40.85
C VAL A 55 -6.87 7.35 -40.41
N ALA A 56 -7.83 7.17 -41.30
CA ALA A 56 -9.25 7.30 -40.95
C ALA A 56 -9.68 6.25 -39.90
N ILE A 57 -9.24 4.97 -40.05
CA ILE A 57 -9.51 3.91 -39.09
C ILE A 57 -8.87 4.28 -37.72
N TRP A 58 -7.61 4.70 -37.72
CA TRP A 58 -6.90 5.11 -36.51
C TRP A 58 -7.59 6.27 -35.80
N LEU A 59 -7.90 7.34 -36.52
CA LEU A 59 -8.60 8.51 -35.94
C LEU A 59 -9.98 8.13 -35.40
N ARG A 60 -10.73 7.28 -36.09
CA ARG A 60 -12.02 6.77 -35.62
C ARG A 60 -11.86 6.04 -34.26
N LEU A 61 -10.83 5.21 -34.12
CA LEU A 61 -10.53 4.48 -32.87
C LEU A 61 -10.21 5.45 -31.73
N ILE A 62 -9.30 6.41 -31.96
CA ILE A 62 -8.91 7.38 -30.92
C ILE A 62 -10.08 8.29 -30.55
N PHE A 63 -10.77 8.84 -31.53
CA PHE A 63 -11.88 9.77 -31.25
C PHE A 63 -13.10 9.09 -30.63
N SER A 64 -13.23 7.78 -30.76
CA SER A 64 -14.25 7.02 -30.01
C SER A 64 -14.09 7.10 -28.49
N LEU A 65 -12.88 7.39 -27.98
CA LEU A 65 -12.58 7.59 -26.56
C LEU A 65 -12.90 9.01 -26.06
N ARG A 66 -13.02 9.99 -26.98
CA ARG A 66 -13.16 11.42 -26.66
C ARG A 66 -14.39 11.75 -25.80
N PRO A 67 -15.59 11.19 -26.03
CA PRO A 67 -16.74 11.47 -25.18
C PRO A 67 -16.51 11.07 -23.73
N ALA A 68 -16.06 9.82 -23.51
CA ALA A 68 -15.76 9.31 -22.16
C ALA A 68 -14.63 10.12 -21.48
N PHE A 69 -13.59 10.47 -22.21
CA PHE A 69 -12.51 11.31 -21.72
C PHE A 69 -13.00 12.67 -21.21
N ARG A 70 -13.90 13.33 -21.95
CA ARG A 70 -14.48 14.62 -21.56
C ARG A 70 -15.41 14.51 -20.35
N GLN A 71 -16.22 13.46 -20.27
CA GLN A 71 -17.10 13.19 -19.12
C GLN A 71 -16.28 12.98 -17.85
N LEU A 72 -15.24 12.12 -17.90
CA LEU A 72 -14.35 11.88 -16.76
C LEU A 72 -13.60 13.13 -16.31
N LEU A 73 -13.14 13.98 -17.26
CA LEU A 73 -12.50 15.27 -16.91
C LEU A 73 -13.44 16.23 -16.18
N ARG A 74 -14.77 16.16 -16.45
CA ARG A 74 -15.77 16.97 -15.75
C ARG A 74 -16.23 16.36 -14.43
N GLY A 75 -15.71 15.19 -14.05
CA GLY A 75 -16.13 14.45 -12.86
C GLY A 75 -17.50 13.77 -13.02
N GLU A 76 -18.01 13.64 -14.25
CA GLU A 76 -19.28 12.97 -14.54
C GLU A 76 -19.11 11.43 -14.41
N THR A 77 -20.10 10.77 -13.86
CA THR A 77 -20.10 9.31 -13.72
C THR A 77 -20.52 8.65 -15.03
N ILE A 78 -19.78 7.64 -15.46
CA ILE A 78 -20.10 6.80 -16.62
C ILE A 78 -20.54 5.43 -16.11
N ALA A 79 -21.57 4.83 -16.75
CA ALA A 79 -22.01 3.49 -16.41
C ALA A 79 -20.83 2.50 -16.44
N PRO A 80 -20.64 1.66 -15.39
CA PRO A 80 -19.45 0.81 -15.23
C PRO A 80 -19.15 -0.06 -16.45
N GLU A 81 -20.17 -0.65 -17.05
CA GLU A 81 -20.03 -1.52 -18.24
C GLU A 81 -19.47 -0.76 -19.46
N ARG A 82 -19.94 0.48 -19.68
CA ARG A 82 -19.44 1.35 -20.76
C ARG A 82 -18.00 1.81 -20.48
N LEU A 83 -17.72 2.17 -19.23
CA LEU A 83 -16.39 2.60 -18.84
C LEU A 83 -15.36 1.47 -19.01
N ASP A 84 -15.73 0.23 -18.67
CA ASP A 84 -14.89 -0.94 -18.86
C ASP A 84 -14.62 -1.24 -20.34
N LEU A 85 -15.59 -0.98 -21.21
CA LEU A 85 -15.38 -1.10 -22.66
C LEU A 85 -14.32 -0.09 -23.16
N PHE A 86 -14.38 1.16 -22.70
CA PHE A 86 -13.40 2.19 -23.03
C PHE A 86 -12.02 1.86 -22.46
N ARG A 87 -11.95 1.38 -21.22
CA ARG A 87 -10.72 0.91 -20.58
C ARG A 87 -10.05 -0.22 -21.36
N ARG A 88 -10.83 -1.22 -21.77
CA ARG A 88 -10.32 -2.32 -22.63
C ARG A 88 -9.76 -1.82 -23.94
N ARG A 89 -10.46 -0.91 -24.62
CA ARG A 89 -9.98 -0.29 -25.85
C ARG A 89 -8.66 0.44 -25.62
N LEU A 90 -8.58 1.21 -24.54
CA LEU A 90 -7.39 1.98 -24.21
C LEU A 90 -6.17 1.10 -23.96
N VAL A 91 -6.29 0.00 -23.19
CA VAL A 91 -5.20 -0.94 -22.94
C VAL A 91 -4.76 -1.64 -24.22
N ASN A 92 -5.70 -1.97 -25.12
CA ASN A 92 -5.40 -2.64 -26.38
C ASN A 92 -4.99 -1.68 -27.52
N LEU A 93 -4.98 -0.37 -27.28
CA LEU A 93 -4.71 0.64 -28.30
C LEU A 93 -3.38 0.48 -29.02
N PRO A 94 -2.25 0.18 -28.33
CA PRO A 94 -0.97 -0.07 -29.00
C PRO A 94 -1.02 -1.27 -29.97
N TRP A 95 -1.72 -2.35 -29.58
CA TRP A 95 -1.92 -3.53 -30.44
C TRP A 95 -2.77 -3.22 -31.67
N LEU A 96 -3.83 -2.42 -31.50
CA LEU A 96 -4.67 -2.00 -32.61
C LEU A 96 -3.91 -1.10 -33.59
N GLY A 97 -3.10 -0.18 -33.08
CA GLY A 97 -2.21 0.66 -33.90
C GLY A 97 -1.18 -0.16 -34.66
N ALA A 98 -0.54 -1.12 -33.99
CA ALA A 98 0.40 -2.04 -34.63
C ALA A 98 -0.27 -2.89 -35.72
N ALA A 99 -1.49 -3.38 -35.48
CA ALA A 99 -2.25 -4.17 -36.46
C ALA A 99 -2.58 -3.35 -37.72
N ILE A 100 -3.07 -2.10 -37.55
CA ILE A 100 -3.33 -1.18 -38.67
C ILE A 100 -2.05 -0.93 -39.49
N SER A 101 -0.95 -0.63 -38.79
CA SER A 101 0.34 -0.39 -39.42
C SER A 101 0.85 -1.64 -40.14
N SER A 102 0.71 -2.83 -39.52
CA SER A 102 1.12 -4.11 -40.13
C SER A 102 0.36 -4.41 -41.41
N ILE A 103 -0.96 -4.23 -41.41
CA ILE A 103 -1.78 -4.42 -42.59
C ILE A 103 -1.37 -3.46 -43.68
N ALA A 104 -1.17 -2.16 -43.41
CA ALA A 104 -0.81 -1.16 -44.38
C ALA A 104 0.57 -1.45 -45.05
N TRP A 105 1.56 -1.87 -44.24
CA TRP A 105 2.92 -2.16 -44.77
C TRP A 105 3.07 -3.54 -45.42
N LEU A 106 2.47 -4.57 -44.84
CA LEU A 106 2.62 -5.94 -45.39
C LEU A 106 1.83 -6.13 -46.66
N LEU A 107 0.70 -5.42 -46.82
CA LEU A 107 -0.04 -5.46 -48.10
C LEU A 107 0.71 -4.79 -49.25
N CYS A 108 1.68 -3.92 -49.00
CA CYS A 108 2.55 -3.37 -50.04
C CYS A 108 3.23 -4.51 -50.83
N ILE A 109 3.72 -5.56 -50.14
CA ILE A 109 4.51 -6.64 -50.76
C ILE A 109 3.74 -7.33 -51.90
N PRO A 110 2.59 -7.99 -51.65
CA PRO A 110 1.85 -8.64 -52.73
C PRO A 110 1.32 -7.66 -53.79
N VAL A 111 0.83 -6.47 -53.35
CA VAL A 111 0.25 -5.51 -54.31
C VAL A 111 1.29 -5.02 -55.30
N PHE A 112 2.48 -4.63 -54.84
CA PHE A 112 3.54 -4.14 -55.74
C PHE A 112 4.07 -5.26 -56.66
N LEU A 113 4.27 -6.48 -56.15
CA LEU A 113 4.70 -7.61 -56.95
C LEU A 113 3.67 -7.95 -58.04
N ILE A 114 2.38 -7.99 -57.68
CA ILE A 114 1.28 -8.27 -58.63
C ILE A 114 1.19 -7.14 -59.67
N CYS A 115 1.18 -5.88 -59.26
CA CYS A 115 1.08 -4.75 -60.17
C CYS A 115 2.23 -4.69 -61.17
N LEU A 116 3.44 -5.07 -60.77
CA LEU A 116 4.60 -5.13 -61.64
C LEU A 116 4.57 -6.38 -62.58
N SER A 117 4.12 -7.53 -62.09
CA SER A 117 4.01 -8.75 -62.88
C SER A 117 2.96 -8.68 -63.99
N LEU A 118 1.88 -7.90 -63.74
CA LEU A 118 0.81 -7.70 -64.74
C LEU A 118 1.28 -6.97 -66.01
N THR A 119 2.51 -6.44 -66.05
CA THR A 119 3.09 -5.83 -67.25
C THR A 119 3.58 -6.85 -68.28
N GLY A 120 3.61 -8.14 -67.93
CA GLY A 120 4.15 -9.20 -68.77
C GLY A 120 5.68 -9.22 -68.88
N ARG A 121 6.40 -8.31 -68.19
CA ARG A 121 7.87 -8.25 -68.17
C ARG A 121 8.38 -9.09 -66.99
N SER A 122 9.55 -9.72 -67.16
CA SER A 122 10.20 -10.45 -66.07
C SER A 122 10.70 -9.50 -64.99
N LEU A 123 10.37 -9.79 -63.74
CA LEU A 123 10.78 -8.97 -62.59
C LEU A 123 12.29 -9.04 -62.29
N GLY A 124 13.01 -10.01 -62.84
CA GLY A 124 14.40 -10.27 -62.46
C GLY A 124 14.55 -10.70 -60.98
N VAL A 125 15.48 -11.61 -60.70
CA VAL A 125 15.67 -12.21 -59.36
C VAL A 125 15.98 -11.14 -58.30
N GLN A 126 16.78 -10.16 -58.65
CA GLN A 126 17.18 -9.10 -57.70
C GLN A 126 15.98 -8.24 -57.26
N LEU A 127 15.17 -7.75 -58.23
CA LEU A 127 14.01 -6.94 -57.90
C LEU A 127 12.98 -7.71 -57.08
N PHE A 128 12.80 -9.02 -57.37
CA PHE A 128 11.90 -9.91 -56.65
C PHE A 128 12.25 -10.05 -55.18
N TRP A 129 13.53 -10.00 -54.80
CA TRP A 129 13.96 -10.09 -53.39
C TRP A 129 14.09 -8.71 -52.71
N HIS A 130 14.70 -7.73 -53.36
CA HIS A 130 14.96 -6.44 -52.75
C HIS A 130 13.68 -5.64 -52.44
N LEU A 131 12.65 -5.75 -53.27
CA LEU A 131 11.40 -4.98 -53.06
C LEU A 131 10.61 -5.45 -51.82
N PRO A 132 10.30 -6.74 -51.63
CA PRO A 132 9.64 -7.20 -50.40
C PRO A 132 10.45 -6.92 -49.14
N ILE A 133 11.78 -7.07 -49.22
CA ILE A 133 12.65 -6.85 -48.05
C ILE A 133 12.63 -5.36 -47.65
N SER A 134 12.64 -4.42 -48.61
CA SER A 134 12.57 -3.00 -48.32
C SER A 134 11.28 -2.63 -47.61
N PHE A 135 10.13 -3.17 -48.04
CA PHE A 135 8.84 -2.96 -47.38
C PHE A 135 8.77 -3.63 -46.01
N ALA A 136 9.32 -4.84 -45.85
CA ALA A 136 9.35 -5.53 -44.59
C ALA A 136 10.17 -4.77 -43.54
N VAL A 137 11.38 -4.30 -43.88
CA VAL A 137 12.23 -3.51 -42.96
C VAL A 137 11.57 -2.21 -42.61
N SER A 138 11.05 -1.46 -43.60
CA SER A 138 10.33 -0.18 -43.36
C SER A 138 9.10 -0.39 -42.50
N GLY A 139 8.33 -1.44 -42.76
CA GLY A 139 7.16 -1.83 -42.00
C GLY A 139 7.52 -2.17 -40.54
N PHE A 140 8.56 -2.97 -40.33
CA PHE A 140 9.03 -3.29 -38.99
C PHE A 140 9.41 -2.02 -38.17
N ILE A 141 10.13 -1.10 -38.76
CA ILE A 141 10.47 0.19 -38.15
C ILE A 141 9.17 0.93 -37.77
N ALA A 142 8.26 1.11 -38.74
CA ALA A 142 7.02 1.84 -38.52
C ALA A 142 6.13 1.20 -37.47
N ILE A 143 5.95 -0.12 -37.50
CA ILE A 143 5.09 -0.90 -36.58
C ILE A 143 5.60 -0.83 -35.15
N THR A 144 6.88 -1.17 -34.94
CA THR A 144 7.47 -1.24 -33.59
C THR A 144 7.53 0.12 -32.92
N GLN A 145 7.94 1.17 -33.66
CA GLN A 145 7.99 2.52 -33.14
C GLN A 145 6.60 3.10 -32.87
N SER A 146 5.61 2.84 -33.76
CA SER A 146 4.23 3.25 -33.54
C SER A 146 3.66 2.61 -32.28
N PHE A 147 3.91 1.32 -32.06
CA PHE A 147 3.50 0.61 -30.86
C PHE A 147 4.00 1.31 -29.59
N PHE A 148 5.32 1.56 -29.51
CA PHE A 148 5.92 2.21 -28.34
C PHE A 148 5.42 3.65 -28.12
N LEU A 149 5.29 4.44 -29.19
CA LEU A 149 4.82 5.83 -29.04
C LEU A 149 3.34 5.90 -28.67
N ILE A 150 2.50 5.00 -29.20
CA ILE A 150 1.08 4.90 -28.81
C ILE A 150 0.98 4.47 -27.34
N GLU A 151 1.75 3.48 -26.90
CA GLU A 151 1.78 3.04 -25.52
C GLU A 151 2.19 4.18 -24.59
N LEU A 152 3.29 4.85 -24.87
CA LEU A 152 3.81 5.97 -24.10
C LEU A 152 2.81 7.13 -24.00
N ALA A 153 2.26 7.54 -25.13
CA ALA A 153 1.27 8.62 -25.20
C ALA A 153 -0.02 8.28 -24.47
N SER A 154 -0.46 7.02 -24.54
CA SER A 154 -1.63 6.53 -23.83
C SER A 154 -1.38 6.52 -22.33
N HIS A 155 -0.20 6.06 -21.91
CA HIS A 155 0.17 5.94 -20.50
C HIS A 155 0.25 7.31 -19.81
N TRP A 156 0.80 8.32 -20.48
CA TRP A 156 0.92 9.68 -19.94
C TRP A 156 -0.35 10.50 -20.05
N GLY A 157 -1.11 10.33 -21.14
CA GLY A 157 -2.25 11.19 -21.44
C GLY A 157 -3.61 10.65 -21.07
N LEU A 158 -3.84 9.33 -21.18
CA LEU A 158 -5.16 8.74 -21.06
C LEU A 158 -5.33 7.87 -19.79
N PHE A 159 -4.32 7.06 -19.45
CA PHE A 159 -4.39 6.17 -18.29
C PHE A 159 -4.71 6.90 -16.96
N PRO A 160 -4.10 8.06 -16.64
CA PRO A 160 -4.39 8.77 -15.39
C PRO A 160 -5.85 9.18 -15.23
N ILE A 161 -6.58 9.33 -16.34
CA ILE A 161 -7.98 9.77 -16.34
C ILE A 161 -8.94 8.58 -16.31
N PHE A 162 -8.64 7.51 -17.06
CA PHE A 162 -9.53 6.34 -17.15
C PHE A 162 -9.36 5.36 -15.99
N PHE A 163 -8.23 5.37 -15.27
CA PHE A 163 -7.89 4.43 -14.19
C PHE A 163 -7.66 5.16 -12.85
N GLN A 164 -8.52 6.10 -12.48
CA GLN A 164 -8.43 6.78 -11.17
C GLN A 164 -8.74 5.83 -10.02
N ASP A 165 -9.78 4.99 -10.16
CA ASP A 165 -10.33 4.20 -9.06
C ASP A 165 -10.36 2.67 -9.31
N VAL A 166 -9.93 2.20 -10.48
CA VAL A 166 -10.07 0.80 -10.87
C VAL A 166 -8.73 0.21 -11.31
N ARG A 167 -8.51 -1.02 -10.89
CA ARG A 167 -7.34 -1.82 -11.26
C ARG A 167 -7.45 -2.26 -12.70
N ALA A 168 -6.48 -1.87 -13.51
CA ALA A 168 -6.40 -2.26 -14.90
C ALA A 168 -6.21 -3.78 -15.10
N ASP A 169 -5.55 -4.45 -14.15
CA ASP A 169 -5.27 -5.90 -14.15
C ASP A 169 -6.53 -6.79 -14.01
N ARG A 170 -7.64 -6.24 -13.48
CA ARG A 170 -8.90 -6.98 -13.29
C ARG A 170 -9.85 -6.97 -14.48
N LEU A 171 -9.54 -6.22 -15.52
CA LEU A 171 -10.38 -6.15 -16.71
C LEU A 171 -10.25 -7.43 -17.53
N LYS A 172 -11.36 -8.14 -17.75
CA LYS A 172 -11.40 -9.30 -18.67
C LYS A 172 -11.26 -8.84 -20.13
N GLY A 173 -10.49 -9.58 -20.94
CA GLY A 173 -10.34 -9.30 -22.39
C GLY A 173 -9.35 -8.22 -22.75
N ILE A 174 -8.42 -7.88 -21.87
CA ILE A 174 -7.25 -7.07 -22.18
C ILE A 174 -6.04 -7.97 -22.55
N ARG A 175 -5.15 -7.42 -23.37
CA ARG A 175 -3.83 -7.99 -23.64
C ARG A 175 -2.77 -7.04 -23.10
N PRO A 176 -2.43 -7.15 -21.80
CA PRO A 176 -1.40 -6.29 -21.21
C PRO A 176 -0.06 -6.54 -21.90
N ILE A 177 0.69 -5.48 -22.06
CA ILE A 177 2.01 -5.57 -22.70
C ILE A 177 3.01 -5.95 -21.62
N SER A 178 3.50 -7.18 -21.70
CA SER A 178 4.49 -7.68 -20.76
C SER A 178 5.85 -7.02 -20.97
N LEU A 179 6.65 -6.94 -19.90
CA LEU A 179 8.04 -6.48 -19.97
C LEU A 179 8.86 -7.31 -20.96
N ARG A 180 8.59 -8.62 -21.02
CA ARG A 180 9.22 -9.52 -21.98
C ARG A 180 8.89 -9.13 -23.42
N THR A 181 7.62 -8.86 -23.72
CA THR A 181 7.16 -8.42 -25.04
C THR A 181 7.79 -7.09 -25.43
N ARG A 182 7.85 -6.12 -24.50
CA ARG A 182 8.56 -4.84 -24.71
C ARG A 182 10.03 -5.06 -25.05
N GLY A 183 10.72 -5.88 -24.26
CA GLY A 183 12.13 -6.21 -24.49
C GLY A 183 12.38 -6.86 -25.84
N MET A 184 11.54 -7.79 -26.26
CA MET A 184 11.63 -8.42 -27.57
C MET A 184 11.39 -7.42 -28.71
N MET A 185 10.34 -6.61 -28.64
CA MET A 185 10.06 -5.60 -29.66
C MET A 185 11.16 -4.56 -29.73
N TRP A 186 11.74 -4.17 -28.59
CA TRP A 186 12.88 -3.28 -28.53
C TRP A 186 14.11 -3.91 -29.22
N ALA A 187 14.45 -5.15 -28.90
CA ALA A 187 15.60 -5.85 -29.52
C ALA A 187 15.45 -5.99 -31.04
N ILE A 188 14.23 -6.26 -31.50
CA ILE A 188 13.93 -6.32 -32.96
C ILE A 188 14.10 -4.93 -33.56
N SER A 189 13.54 -3.89 -32.97
CA SER A 189 13.54 -2.53 -33.52
C SER A 189 14.93 -1.90 -33.54
N THR A 190 15.72 -2.09 -32.47
CA THR A 190 17.03 -1.41 -32.31
C THR A 190 18.21 -2.25 -32.81
N GLY A 191 18.06 -3.55 -32.88
CA GLY A 191 19.10 -4.48 -33.34
C GLY A 191 18.84 -5.00 -34.74
N ILE A 192 17.78 -5.79 -34.91
CA ILE A 192 17.53 -6.54 -36.15
C ILE A 192 17.28 -5.60 -37.34
N CYS A 193 16.47 -4.54 -37.16
CA CYS A 193 16.12 -3.63 -38.25
C CYS A 193 17.33 -2.83 -38.78
N PRO A 194 18.14 -2.13 -38.00
CA PRO A 194 19.32 -1.41 -38.49
C PRO A 194 20.39 -2.36 -39.06
N ILE A 195 20.67 -3.46 -38.37
CA ILE A 195 21.66 -4.43 -38.81
C ILE A 195 21.20 -5.07 -40.13
N GLY A 196 19.95 -5.48 -40.24
CA GLY A 196 19.36 -6.01 -41.46
C GLY A 196 19.42 -5.01 -42.60
N SER A 197 19.16 -3.73 -42.35
CA SER A 197 19.28 -2.67 -43.34
C SER A 197 20.71 -2.48 -43.86
N LEU A 198 21.70 -2.56 -42.96
CA LEU A 198 23.13 -2.47 -43.33
C LEU A 198 23.61 -3.73 -44.09
N LEU A 199 23.18 -4.93 -43.69
CA LEU A 199 23.46 -6.14 -44.39
C LEU A 199 22.90 -6.11 -45.82
N LEU A 200 21.66 -5.66 -45.99
CA LEU A 200 21.06 -5.46 -47.31
C LEU A 200 21.85 -4.50 -48.19
N LEU A 201 22.45 -3.47 -47.62
CA LEU A 201 23.31 -2.54 -48.32
C LEU A 201 24.59 -3.20 -48.82
N ILE A 202 25.20 -4.07 -47.98
CA ILE A 202 26.44 -4.80 -48.34
C ILE A 202 26.19 -5.76 -49.52
N PHE A 203 25.04 -6.41 -49.57
CA PHE A 203 24.66 -7.34 -50.63
C PHE A 203 23.97 -6.68 -51.82
N ALA A 204 23.78 -5.36 -51.78
CA ALA A 204 23.19 -4.61 -52.88
C ALA A 204 24.19 -4.51 -54.05
N PRO A 205 23.75 -4.66 -55.33
CA PRO A 205 24.60 -4.47 -56.46
C PRO A 205 25.13 -3.04 -56.52
N PRO A 206 26.42 -2.82 -56.84
CA PRO A 206 26.99 -1.49 -56.96
C PRO A 206 26.27 -0.71 -58.06
N SER A 207 25.67 0.43 -57.68
CA SER A 207 24.97 1.30 -58.65
C SER A 207 25.83 2.54 -58.98
N PRO A 208 26.04 2.89 -60.25
CA PRO A 208 26.80 4.07 -60.62
C PRO A 208 26.20 5.34 -60.06
N GLY A 209 27.01 6.18 -59.39
CA GLY A 209 26.59 7.47 -58.86
C GLY A 209 25.99 7.44 -57.45
N THR A 210 25.91 6.29 -56.81
CA THR A 210 25.45 6.17 -55.42
C THR A 210 26.62 5.98 -54.45
N ASN A 211 26.64 6.73 -53.35
CA ASN A 211 27.63 6.54 -52.30
C ASN A 211 27.01 5.76 -51.14
N PRO A 212 27.22 4.42 -51.03
CA PRO A 212 26.63 3.59 -50.00
C PRO A 212 27.11 3.95 -48.60
N GLN A 213 28.24 4.64 -48.47
CA GLN A 213 28.80 5.05 -47.18
C GLN A 213 27.89 6.11 -46.46
N TRP A 214 27.36 7.07 -47.19
CA TRP A 214 26.43 8.09 -46.62
C TRP A 214 25.14 7.44 -46.16
N PHE A 215 24.65 6.43 -46.86
CA PHE A 215 23.46 5.70 -46.41
C PHE A 215 23.75 4.86 -45.17
N GLY A 216 24.86 4.15 -45.15
CA GLY A 216 25.27 3.41 -43.96
C GLY A 216 25.39 4.31 -42.73
N LEU A 217 26.01 5.49 -42.94
CA LEU A 217 26.11 6.51 -41.88
C LEU A 217 24.71 7.02 -41.41
N PHE A 218 23.80 7.30 -42.34
CA PHE A 218 22.45 7.79 -42.05
C PHE A 218 21.64 6.73 -41.28
N VAL A 219 21.60 5.46 -41.79
CA VAL A 219 20.88 4.36 -41.11
C VAL A 219 21.49 4.07 -39.75
N GLY A 220 22.83 4.04 -39.66
CA GLY A 220 23.54 3.79 -38.41
C GLY A 220 23.26 4.89 -37.37
N THR A 221 23.31 6.15 -37.78
CA THR A 221 23.04 7.29 -36.90
C THR A 221 21.59 7.28 -36.38
N ILE A 222 20.61 7.06 -37.27
CA ILE A 222 19.19 6.94 -36.86
C ILE A 222 18.99 5.74 -35.95
N GLY A 223 19.60 4.58 -36.29
CA GLY A 223 19.52 3.37 -35.46
C GLY A 223 20.07 3.57 -34.04
N ILE A 224 21.23 4.21 -33.93
CA ILE A 224 21.83 4.55 -32.63
C ILE A 224 20.95 5.54 -31.84
N ALA A 225 20.53 6.63 -32.47
CA ALA A 225 19.69 7.65 -31.83
C ALA A 225 18.37 7.05 -31.33
N PHE A 226 17.75 6.22 -32.16
CA PHE A 226 16.52 5.51 -31.77
C PHE A 226 16.77 4.49 -30.67
N GLY A 227 17.86 3.73 -30.73
CA GLY A 227 18.26 2.78 -29.71
C GLY A 227 18.45 3.42 -28.34
N LEU A 228 19.18 4.54 -28.29
CA LEU A 228 19.40 5.33 -27.07
C LEU A 228 18.09 5.91 -26.52
N CYS A 229 17.25 6.49 -27.38
CA CYS A 229 15.96 7.03 -26.97
C CYS A 229 15.04 5.93 -26.40
N SER A 230 14.94 4.81 -27.08
CA SER A 230 14.15 3.67 -26.64
C SER A 230 14.67 3.04 -25.34
N ALA A 231 15.99 2.90 -25.21
CA ALA A 231 16.62 2.40 -23.98
C ALA A 231 16.32 3.33 -22.79
N MET A 232 16.39 4.64 -22.98
CA MET A 232 16.07 5.64 -21.95
C MET A 232 14.59 5.57 -21.54
N LEU A 233 13.68 5.41 -22.49
CA LEU A 233 12.25 5.31 -22.24
C LEU A 233 11.90 4.00 -21.50
N ILE A 234 12.45 2.87 -21.92
CA ILE A 234 12.27 1.56 -21.26
C ILE A 234 12.89 1.61 -19.84
N GLY A 235 14.12 2.13 -19.72
CA GLY A 235 14.78 2.31 -18.43
C GLY A 235 13.91 3.07 -17.43
N ARG A 236 13.38 4.23 -17.85
CA ARG A 236 12.43 4.99 -17.02
C ARG A 236 11.15 4.23 -16.71
N SER A 237 10.63 3.47 -17.64
CA SER A 237 9.40 2.69 -17.45
C SER A 237 9.56 1.55 -16.43
N VAL A 238 10.79 1.09 -16.20
CA VAL A 238 11.15 0.06 -15.22
C VAL A 238 11.63 0.70 -13.92
N ALA A 239 12.54 1.67 -13.98
CA ALA A 239 13.13 2.30 -12.79
C ALA A 239 12.08 3.02 -11.94
N GLN A 240 11.21 3.82 -12.56
CA GLN A 240 10.23 4.62 -11.83
C GLN A 240 9.30 3.81 -10.91
N PRO A 241 8.63 2.73 -11.34
CA PRO A 241 7.80 1.93 -10.43
C PRO A 241 8.62 1.21 -9.36
N VAL A 242 9.85 0.80 -9.65
CA VAL A 242 10.74 0.20 -8.66
C VAL A 242 11.11 1.21 -7.58
N ASP A 243 11.46 2.44 -7.94
CA ASP A 243 11.77 3.51 -6.99
C ASP A 243 10.55 3.87 -6.13
N GLN A 244 9.36 3.92 -6.72
CA GLN A 244 8.11 4.17 -5.98
C GLN A 244 7.83 3.06 -4.97
N LEU A 245 7.96 1.79 -5.36
CA LEU A 245 7.78 0.65 -4.48
C LEU A 245 8.83 0.64 -3.37
N ARG A 246 10.10 0.95 -3.69
CA ARG A 246 11.18 1.05 -2.70
C ARG A 246 10.89 2.14 -1.67
N ALA A 247 10.50 3.34 -2.11
CA ALA A 247 10.17 4.44 -1.21
C ALA A 247 8.98 4.10 -0.31
N ALA A 248 7.94 3.45 -0.87
CA ALA A 248 6.79 3.01 -0.10
C ALA A 248 7.14 1.90 0.90
N ALA A 249 7.98 0.93 0.51
CA ALA A 249 8.46 -0.12 1.41
C ALA A 249 9.28 0.46 2.57
N GLN A 250 10.14 1.44 2.30
CA GLN A 250 10.89 2.13 3.35
C GLN A 250 9.94 2.86 4.32
N ALA A 251 8.92 3.56 3.83
CA ALA A 251 7.94 4.21 4.68
C ALA A 251 7.20 3.20 5.58
N VAL A 252 6.87 2.00 5.05
CA VAL A 252 6.27 0.91 5.86
C VAL A 252 7.21 0.43 6.95
N THR A 253 8.51 0.28 6.68
CA THR A 253 9.50 -0.10 7.72
C THR A 253 9.65 0.97 8.80
N GLU A 254 9.41 2.23 8.48
CA GLU A 254 9.37 3.35 9.42
C GLU A 254 8.03 3.44 10.19
N GLY A 255 7.13 2.48 10.00
CA GLY A 255 5.81 2.43 10.66
C GLY A 255 4.73 3.29 10.02
N ARG A 256 5.00 3.95 8.89
CA ARG A 256 4.01 4.74 8.15
C ARG A 256 3.19 3.83 7.24
N LEU A 257 2.01 3.45 7.70
CA LEU A 257 1.09 2.57 6.97
C LEU A 257 0.05 3.32 6.12
N ASP A 258 0.09 4.65 6.09
CA ASP A 258 -0.82 5.51 5.32
C ASP A 258 -0.39 5.69 3.86
N VAL A 259 0.77 5.14 3.47
CA VAL A 259 1.29 5.17 2.11
C VAL A 259 0.46 4.31 1.15
N GLN A 260 0.33 4.81 -0.09
CA GLN A 260 -0.29 4.10 -1.19
C GLN A 260 0.47 4.40 -2.48
N VAL A 261 0.90 3.36 -3.19
CA VAL A 261 1.56 3.52 -4.50
C VAL A 261 0.49 3.69 -5.57
N PRO A 262 0.54 4.77 -6.39
CA PRO A 262 -0.47 5.01 -7.42
C PRO A 262 -0.51 3.90 -8.47
N LEU A 263 -1.68 3.29 -8.67
CA LEU A 263 -1.87 2.25 -9.65
C LEU A 263 -2.33 2.86 -10.99
N ARG A 264 -1.37 3.14 -11.88
CA ARG A 264 -1.61 3.75 -13.20
C ARG A 264 -1.16 2.88 -14.37
N ARG A 265 -0.98 1.57 -14.15
CA ARG A 265 -0.41 0.63 -15.13
C ARG A 265 -1.23 -0.65 -15.21
N ALA A 266 -1.18 -1.28 -16.41
CA ALA A 266 -1.87 -2.55 -16.67
C ALA A 266 -0.91 -3.72 -16.93
N ASP A 267 0.39 -3.53 -16.69
CA ASP A 267 1.45 -4.53 -16.86
C ASP A 267 1.78 -5.25 -15.55
N GLU A 268 2.88 -6.02 -15.52
CA GLU A 268 3.35 -6.77 -14.35
C GLU A 268 3.63 -5.86 -13.16
N PHE A 269 4.10 -4.64 -13.38
CA PHE A 269 4.28 -3.66 -12.30
C PHE A 269 2.93 -3.20 -11.73
N GLY A 270 1.90 -3.08 -12.57
CA GLY A 270 0.54 -2.79 -12.10
C GLY A 270 0.02 -3.87 -11.16
N ALA A 271 0.21 -5.14 -11.52
CA ALA A 271 -0.13 -6.27 -10.66
C ALA A 271 0.67 -6.25 -9.35
N LEU A 272 2.00 -6.03 -9.41
CA LEU A 272 2.87 -5.94 -8.24
C LEU A 272 2.47 -4.80 -7.30
N ILE A 273 2.22 -3.60 -7.82
CA ILE A 273 1.75 -2.45 -7.05
C ILE A 273 0.41 -2.76 -6.37
N SER A 274 -0.49 -3.44 -7.08
CA SER A 274 -1.78 -3.86 -6.56
C SER A 274 -1.64 -4.79 -5.35
N GLU A 275 -0.78 -5.81 -5.44
CA GLU A 275 -0.53 -6.74 -4.33
C GLU A 275 0.19 -6.05 -3.17
N PHE A 276 1.14 -5.16 -3.45
CA PHE A 276 1.80 -4.35 -2.45
C PHE A 276 0.81 -3.46 -1.66
N ASN A 277 -0.08 -2.75 -2.36
CA ASN A 277 -1.12 -1.93 -1.71
C ASN A 277 -2.10 -2.79 -0.89
N ARG A 278 -2.41 -4.03 -1.33
CA ARG A 278 -3.22 -4.98 -0.57
C ARG A 278 -2.52 -5.41 0.72
N MET A 279 -1.23 -5.69 0.65
CA MET A 279 -0.40 -6.01 1.81
C MET A 279 -0.41 -4.86 2.84
N ILE A 280 -0.22 -3.61 2.39
CA ILE A 280 -0.30 -2.43 3.27
C ILE A 280 -1.68 -2.33 3.94
N THR A 281 -2.75 -2.56 3.19
CA THR A 281 -4.12 -2.54 3.73
C THR A 281 -4.29 -3.61 4.82
N GLY A 282 -3.78 -4.81 4.61
CA GLY A 282 -3.79 -5.88 5.62
C GLY A 282 -2.96 -5.54 6.86
N LEU A 283 -1.78 -4.93 6.69
CA LEU A 283 -0.95 -4.46 7.80
C LEU A 283 -1.65 -3.35 8.60
N ARG A 284 -2.29 -2.41 7.92
CA ARG A 284 -3.08 -1.32 8.54
C ARG A 284 -4.24 -1.88 9.38
N GLU A 285 -4.96 -2.86 8.87
CA GLU A 285 -6.06 -3.51 9.58
C GLU A 285 -5.54 -4.29 10.80
N LYS A 286 -4.43 -5.03 10.65
CA LYS A 286 -3.78 -5.73 11.77
C LYS A 286 -3.36 -4.76 12.88
N GLU A 287 -2.75 -3.63 12.53
CA GLU A 287 -2.34 -2.62 13.51
C GLU A 287 -3.55 -1.94 14.18
N ARG A 288 -4.62 -1.67 13.41
CA ARG A 288 -5.89 -1.18 13.96
C ARG A 288 -6.49 -2.15 14.97
N LEU A 289 -6.55 -3.44 14.63
CA LEU A 289 -7.05 -4.49 15.53
C LEU A 289 -6.19 -4.58 16.79
N ARG A 290 -4.86 -4.58 16.65
CA ARG A 290 -3.92 -4.57 17.78
C ARG A 290 -4.12 -3.38 18.69
N ARG A 291 -4.26 -2.18 18.12
CA ARG A 291 -4.51 -0.94 18.89
C ARG A 291 -5.86 -0.99 19.60
N THR A 292 -6.91 -1.42 18.91
CA THR A 292 -8.25 -1.55 19.49
C THR A 292 -8.26 -2.57 20.63
N PHE A 293 -7.63 -3.74 20.42
CA PHE A 293 -7.44 -4.74 21.44
C PHE A 293 -6.70 -4.18 22.68
N GLY A 294 -5.59 -3.47 22.46
CA GLY A 294 -4.81 -2.84 23.53
C GLY A 294 -5.61 -1.80 24.34
N VAL A 295 -6.54 -1.08 23.70
CA VAL A 295 -7.43 -0.13 24.42
C VAL A 295 -8.46 -0.85 25.28
N HIS A 296 -9.02 -1.98 24.81
CA HIS A 296 -10.08 -2.70 25.53
C HIS A 296 -9.56 -3.61 26.65
N VAL A 297 -8.40 -4.20 26.43
CA VAL A 297 -7.79 -5.15 27.38
C VAL A 297 -6.78 -4.47 28.32
N GLY A 298 -6.32 -3.27 27.95
CA GLY A 298 -5.19 -2.60 28.61
C GLY A 298 -3.87 -2.87 27.87
N ARG A 299 -3.08 -1.81 27.66
CA ARG A 299 -1.83 -1.90 26.85
C ARG A 299 -0.87 -2.94 27.40
N LYS A 300 -0.60 -2.92 28.71
CA LYS A 300 0.33 -3.85 29.36
C LYS A 300 -0.15 -5.29 29.35
N VAL A 301 -1.47 -5.49 29.50
CA VAL A 301 -2.08 -6.82 29.39
C VAL A 301 -1.96 -7.33 27.95
N ALA A 302 -2.25 -6.49 26.96
CA ALA A 302 -2.11 -6.87 25.56
C ALA A 302 -0.64 -7.21 25.20
N GLU A 303 0.34 -6.46 25.70
CA GLU A 303 1.76 -6.76 25.53
C GLU A 303 2.15 -8.10 26.13
N GLN A 304 1.67 -8.42 27.34
CA GLN A 304 1.92 -9.73 27.98
C GLN A 304 1.29 -10.90 27.21
N ILE A 305 0.05 -10.73 26.73
CA ILE A 305 -0.63 -11.75 25.92
C ILE A 305 0.09 -11.96 24.57
N LEU A 306 0.55 -10.90 23.92
CA LEU A 306 1.22 -10.96 22.63
C LEU A 306 2.68 -11.42 22.70
N ALA A 307 3.36 -11.21 23.84
CA ALA A 307 4.75 -11.61 24.04
C ALA A 307 4.94 -13.09 24.37
N ARG A 308 3.92 -13.71 24.92
CA ARG A 308 3.91 -15.16 25.25
C ARG A 308 2.73 -15.76 24.55
N ASP A 309 2.92 -16.88 23.85
CA ASP A 309 1.79 -17.65 23.30
C ASP A 309 0.83 -17.97 24.46
N PRO A 310 -0.43 -17.46 24.44
CA PRO A 310 -1.33 -17.58 25.57
C PRO A 310 -1.91 -19.00 25.65
N GLY A 311 -1.06 -19.97 25.89
CA GLY A 311 -1.54 -21.27 26.33
C GLY A 311 -2.44 -21.10 27.57
N VAL A 312 -3.50 -21.89 27.67
CA VAL A 312 -4.35 -21.90 28.87
C VAL A 312 -3.46 -22.23 30.08
N GLY A 313 -3.35 -21.27 31.01
CA GLY A 313 -2.57 -21.46 32.23
C GLY A 313 -2.02 -20.14 32.80
N GLY A 314 -1.49 -20.19 33.99
CA GLY A 314 -0.85 -19.08 34.67
C GLY A 314 0.43 -19.50 35.39
N THR A 315 1.25 -18.54 35.73
CA THR A 315 2.46 -18.72 36.53
C THR A 315 2.25 -18.16 37.95
N GLU A 316 2.73 -18.89 38.95
CA GLU A 316 2.75 -18.37 40.31
C GLU A 316 3.82 -17.27 40.40
N GLN A 317 3.42 -16.11 40.89
CA GLN A 317 4.30 -14.94 41.05
C GLN A 317 3.96 -14.27 42.39
N GLU A 318 4.97 -13.68 43.01
CA GLU A 318 4.76 -12.78 44.13
C GLU A 318 4.47 -11.39 43.61
N ILE A 319 3.27 -10.88 43.87
CA ILE A 319 2.77 -9.61 43.35
C ILE A 319 2.11 -8.78 44.45
N THR A 320 1.91 -7.49 44.16
CA THR A 320 1.05 -6.63 44.98
C THR A 320 -0.22 -6.31 44.20
N VAL A 321 -1.34 -6.56 44.84
CA VAL A 321 -2.68 -6.28 44.31
C VAL A 321 -3.24 -5.05 45.04
N MET A 322 -3.77 -4.11 44.25
CA MET A 322 -4.45 -2.91 44.74
C MET A 322 -5.88 -2.88 44.22
N PHE A 323 -6.85 -2.73 45.13
CA PHE A 323 -8.22 -2.39 44.80
C PHE A 323 -8.46 -0.93 45.10
N VAL A 324 -9.18 -0.26 44.22
CA VAL A 324 -9.62 1.14 44.40
C VAL A 324 -11.09 1.22 44.04
N ASP A 325 -11.89 1.81 44.90
CA ASP A 325 -13.35 1.95 44.70
C ASP A 325 -13.84 3.33 45.09
N ILE A 326 -14.85 3.86 44.35
CA ILE A 326 -15.49 5.16 44.67
C ILE A 326 -16.54 4.96 45.76
N ARG A 327 -16.46 5.68 46.80
CA ARG A 327 -17.44 5.60 47.88
C ARG A 327 -18.77 6.17 47.48
N SER A 328 -19.85 5.41 47.76
CA SER A 328 -21.23 5.80 47.56
C SER A 328 -21.55 6.24 46.10
N PHE A 329 -20.79 5.73 45.10
CA PHE A 329 -21.02 6.06 43.69
C PHE A 329 -22.44 5.69 43.25
N THR A 330 -22.93 4.50 43.62
CA THR A 330 -24.28 4.03 43.28
C THR A 330 -25.35 5.02 43.71
N ALA A 331 -25.25 5.55 44.95
CA ALA A 331 -26.18 6.56 45.47
C ALA A 331 -26.06 7.90 44.72
N ARG A 332 -24.83 8.28 44.36
CA ARG A 332 -24.58 9.49 43.56
C ARG A 332 -25.11 9.32 42.12
N ALA A 333 -24.87 8.21 41.49
CA ALA A 333 -25.31 7.92 40.15
C ALA A 333 -26.83 7.88 40.00
N ALA A 334 -27.56 7.46 41.03
CA ALA A 334 -29.03 7.46 41.06
C ALA A 334 -29.64 8.87 40.85
N HIS A 335 -28.90 9.93 41.17
CA HIS A 335 -29.34 11.31 41.00
C HIS A 335 -28.82 11.99 39.75
N LEU A 336 -28.01 11.29 38.94
CA LEU A 336 -27.43 11.78 37.68
C LEU A 336 -28.12 11.16 36.47
N LYS A 337 -28.15 11.91 35.37
CA LYS A 337 -28.51 11.30 34.09
C LYS A 337 -27.44 10.28 33.68
N PRO A 338 -27.79 9.16 32.98
CA PRO A 338 -26.83 8.10 32.68
C PRO A 338 -25.54 8.59 32.00
N HIS A 339 -25.63 9.51 31.07
CA HIS A 339 -24.46 10.07 30.40
C HIS A 339 -23.56 10.91 31.30
N GLN A 340 -24.13 11.58 32.32
CA GLN A 340 -23.37 12.34 33.31
C GLN A 340 -22.62 11.40 34.26
N ALA A 341 -23.29 10.33 34.74
CA ALA A 341 -22.64 9.32 35.57
C ALA A 341 -21.47 8.65 34.84
N VAL A 342 -21.64 8.26 33.55
CA VAL A 342 -20.58 7.71 32.73
C VAL A 342 -19.46 8.72 32.45
N GLY A 343 -19.80 9.98 32.22
CA GLY A 343 -18.84 11.08 32.05
C GLY A 343 -17.94 11.25 33.26
N LEU A 344 -18.55 11.35 34.46
CA LEU A 344 -17.84 11.47 35.74
C LEU A 344 -16.94 10.25 36.02
N LEU A 345 -17.45 9.02 35.76
CA LEU A 345 -16.69 7.78 35.93
C LEU A 345 -15.49 7.76 35.02
N ASN A 346 -15.67 8.09 33.75
CA ASN A 346 -14.58 8.10 32.76
C ASN A 346 -13.50 9.15 33.10
N GLU A 347 -13.90 10.32 33.65
CA GLU A 347 -12.96 11.34 34.08
C GLU A 347 -12.13 10.85 35.27
N PHE A 348 -12.78 10.25 36.27
CA PHE A 348 -12.12 9.60 37.39
C PHE A 348 -11.16 8.50 36.94
N LEU A 349 -11.66 7.52 36.18
CA LEU A 349 -10.84 6.38 35.73
C LEU A 349 -9.62 6.85 34.92
N ARG A 350 -9.78 7.83 34.02
CA ARG A 350 -8.65 8.40 33.26
C ARG A 350 -7.57 8.95 34.19
N ALA A 351 -7.96 9.73 35.18
CA ALA A 351 -7.02 10.34 36.12
C ALA A 351 -6.29 9.27 36.95
N MET A 352 -6.98 8.19 37.34
CA MET A 352 -6.41 7.12 38.16
C MET A 352 -5.49 6.18 37.33
N VAL A 353 -5.90 5.86 36.11
CA VAL A 353 -5.09 5.03 35.17
C VAL A 353 -3.75 5.71 34.85
N GLU A 354 -3.77 7.04 34.62
CA GLU A 354 -2.56 7.81 34.38
C GLU A 354 -1.54 7.69 35.52
N VAL A 355 -2.00 7.74 36.76
CA VAL A 355 -1.14 7.54 37.94
C VAL A 355 -0.62 6.11 38.02
N ILE A 356 -1.49 5.10 37.89
CA ILE A 356 -1.09 3.69 38.03
C ILE A 356 -0.14 3.25 36.93
N GLU A 357 -0.51 3.46 35.67
CA GLU A 357 0.27 2.95 34.52
C GLU A 357 1.39 3.90 34.10
N GLY A 358 1.11 5.21 34.08
CA GLY A 358 2.05 6.24 33.60
C GLY A 358 3.14 6.55 34.62
N GLU A 359 2.79 6.81 35.88
CA GLU A 359 3.76 7.26 36.87
C GLU A 359 4.45 6.10 37.62
N HIS A 360 3.70 5.05 37.98
CA HIS A 360 4.17 4.00 38.86
C HIS A 360 4.39 2.65 38.19
N GLY A 361 4.07 2.52 36.91
CA GLY A 361 4.31 1.30 36.15
C GLY A 361 3.45 0.10 36.57
N GLY A 362 2.36 0.33 37.32
CA GLY A 362 1.34 -0.68 37.60
C GLY A 362 0.59 -1.10 36.35
N MET A 363 -0.22 -2.13 36.45
CA MET A 363 -1.07 -2.65 35.37
C MET A 363 -2.51 -2.62 35.85
N ILE A 364 -3.41 -1.90 35.18
CA ILE A 364 -4.84 -2.05 35.43
C ILE A 364 -5.28 -3.38 34.81
N ASN A 365 -5.76 -4.27 35.66
CA ASN A 365 -6.21 -5.59 35.21
C ASN A 365 -7.66 -5.56 34.72
N LYS A 366 -8.56 -4.96 35.52
CA LYS A 366 -9.96 -4.81 35.15
C LYS A 366 -10.63 -3.67 35.89
N PHE A 367 -11.66 -3.10 35.27
CA PHE A 367 -12.62 -2.20 35.94
C PHE A 367 -13.74 -3.01 36.58
N LEU A 368 -14.17 -2.61 37.77
CA LEU A 368 -15.13 -3.31 38.62
C LEU A 368 -16.32 -2.39 38.94
N GLY A 369 -17.02 -1.96 37.86
CA GLY A 369 -18.07 -0.94 38.03
C GLY A 369 -17.46 0.45 38.27
N ASP A 370 -17.56 0.95 39.45
CA ASP A 370 -17.04 2.26 39.91
C ASP A 370 -15.62 2.20 40.52
N GLY A 371 -15.01 0.98 40.50
CA GLY A 371 -13.66 0.74 40.97
C GLY A 371 -12.79 0.05 39.96
N PHE A 372 -11.57 -0.31 40.35
CA PHE A 372 -10.65 -1.09 39.53
C PHE A 372 -9.68 -1.90 40.39
N MET A 373 -9.13 -2.93 39.74
CA MET A 373 -8.03 -3.74 40.26
C MET A 373 -6.75 -3.43 39.51
N ALA A 374 -5.70 -3.09 40.23
CA ALA A 374 -4.35 -2.86 39.70
C ALA A 374 -3.36 -3.86 40.28
N LEU A 375 -2.40 -4.25 39.44
CA LEU A 375 -1.35 -5.21 39.74
C LEU A 375 0.02 -4.56 39.64
N PHE A 376 0.91 -4.91 40.56
CA PHE A 376 2.31 -4.51 40.54
C PHE A 376 3.21 -5.74 40.68
N GLY A 377 4.25 -5.82 39.86
CA GLY A 377 5.18 -6.94 39.85
C GLY A 377 4.93 -8.00 38.76
N VAL A 378 3.85 -7.90 38.00
CA VAL A 378 3.54 -8.87 36.94
C VAL A 378 4.62 -8.85 35.84
N GLY A 379 5.21 -10.03 35.57
CA GLY A 379 6.25 -10.17 34.55
C GLY A 379 7.61 -9.53 34.90
N SER A 380 7.76 -9.00 36.10
CA SER A 380 8.98 -8.34 36.56
C SER A 380 9.66 -9.16 37.67
N GLN A 381 10.97 -9.36 37.58
CA GLN A 381 11.77 -9.91 38.71
C GLN A 381 12.10 -8.84 39.78
N SER A 382 11.52 -7.65 39.67
CA SER A 382 11.80 -6.53 40.58
C SER A 382 11.05 -6.69 41.90
N HIS A 383 11.78 -6.80 42.99
CA HIS A 383 11.25 -6.91 44.37
C HIS A 383 10.65 -5.62 44.95
N ASN A 384 10.49 -4.55 44.15
CA ASN A 384 9.97 -3.26 44.61
C ASN A 384 8.50 -3.02 44.29
N HIS A 385 7.72 -4.06 43.97
CA HIS A 385 6.31 -3.94 43.60
C HIS A 385 5.44 -3.39 44.74
N ALA A 386 5.73 -3.75 45.98
CA ALA A 386 5.02 -3.21 47.15
C ALA A 386 5.31 -1.70 47.32
N ASP A 387 6.55 -1.27 47.17
CA ASP A 387 6.94 0.15 47.21
C ASP A 387 6.21 0.99 46.16
N LYS A 388 6.14 0.44 44.93
CA LYS A 388 5.42 1.09 43.80
C LYS A 388 3.94 1.19 44.08
N ALA A 389 3.34 0.13 44.62
CA ALA A 389 1.91 0.15 44.96
C ALA A 389 1.59 1.19 46.06
N LEU A 390 2.38 1.26 47.12
CA LEU A 390 2.20 2.28 48.15
C LEU A 390 2.41 3.70 47.62
N ALA A 391 3.44 3.91 46.79
CA ALA A 391 3.68 5.19 46.17
C ALA A 391 2.52 5.61 45.23
N ALA A 392 1.99 4.63 44.46
CA ALA A 392 0.81 4.85 43.65
C ALA A 392 -0.39 5.24 44.47
N GLY A 393 -0.67 4.56 45.59
CA GLY A 393 -1.76 4.91 46.52
C GLY A 393 -1.69 6.34 47.00
N ARG A 394 -0.49 6.81 47.38
CA ARG A 394 -0.26 8.23 47.75
C ARG A 394 -0.48 9.19 46.61
N SER A 395 -0.05 8.85 45.41
CA SER A 395 -0.24 9.68 44.20
C SER A 395 -1.70 9.71 43.79
N LEU A 396 -2.45 8.59 43.92
CA LEU A 396 -3.89 8.57 43.68
C LEU A 396 -4.65 9.54 44.58
N GLN A 397 -4.33 9.62 45.89
CA GLN A 397 -4.94 10.58 46.81
C GLN A 397 -4.69 12.01 46.34
N ARG A 398 -3.45 12.37 46.06
CA ARG A 398 -3.08 13.71 45.56
C ARG A 398 -3.75 14.06 44.21
N ARG A 399 -3.83 13.09 43.31
CA ARG A 399 -4.51 13.30 42.01
C ARG A 399 -6.02 13.48 42.19
N LEU A 400 -6.60 12.73 43.12
CA LEU A 400 -8.02 12.87 43.49
C LEU A 400 -8.34 14.24 44.10
N GLU A 401 -7.46 14.79 44.96
CA GLU A 401 -7.61 16.15 45.51
C GLU A 401 -7.69 17.18 44.39
N ARG A 402 -6.81 17.08 43.39
CA ARG A 402 -6.83 17.96 42.21
C ARG A 402 -8.13 17.79 41.39
N LEU A 403 -8.56 16.55 41.16
CA LEU A 403 -9.81 16.29 40.47
C LEU A 403 -11.01 16.88 41.23
N ASN A 404 -11.02 16.79 42.56
CA ASN A 404 -12.06 17.35 43.40
C ASN A 404 -12.10 18.89 43.33
N LEU A 405 -10.96 19.56 43.19
CA LEU A 405 -10.92 21.00 42.94
C LEU A 405 -11.54 21.36 41.58
N GLU A 406 -11.25 20.55 40.55
CA GLU A 406 -11.85 20.72 39.21
C GLU A 406 -13.37 20.49 39.24
N LEU A 407 -13.84 19.48 39.96
CA LEU A 407 -15.28 19.20 40.19
C LEU A 407 -15.96 20.35 40.94
N ALA A 408 -15.33 20.87 42.01
CA ALA A 408 -15.88 21.99 42.80
C ALA A 408 -16.05 23.26 41.96
N GLN A 409 -15.15 23.56 41.03
CA GLN A 409 -15.29 24.69 40.11
C GLN A 409 -16.53 24.57 39.20
N ARG A 410 -16.99 23.34 38.94
CA ARG A 410 -18.22 23.03 38.18
C ARG A 410 -19.46 22.90 39.06
N GLY A 411 -19.35 23.13 40.40
CA GLY A 411 -20.44 22.94 41.35
C GLY A 411 -20.79 21.48 41.62
N GLU A 412 -19.89 20.55 41.31
CA GLU A 412 -20.09 19.10 41.51
C GLU A 412 -19.55 18.66 42.88
N ALA A 413 -20.20 17.67 43.49
CA ALA A 413 -19.78 17.12 44.78
C ALA A 413 -18.43 16.38 44.64
N PRO A 414 -17.57 16.42 45.68
CA PRO A 414 -16.29 15.73 45.66
C PRO A 414 -16.44 14.20 45.57
N ILE A 415 -15.44 13.53 45.04
CA ILE A 415 -15.30 12.06 45.04
C ILE A 415 -14.43 11.66 46.23
N THR A 416 -14.79 10.58 46.88
CA THR A 416 -13.97 9.91 47.90
C THR A 416 -13.73 8.47 47.47
N ILE A 417 -12.56 7.92 47.80
CA ILE A 417 -12.16 6.55 47.40
C ILE A 417 -11.74 5.74 48.62
N GLY A 418 -11.81 4.41 48.48
CA GLY A 418 -11.11 3.42 49.28
C GLY A 418 -10.00 2.77 48.50
N ILE A 419 -8.86 2.56 49.13
CA ILE A 419 -7.70 1.85 48.55
C ILE A 419 -7.31 0.71 49.45
N GLY A 420 -7.29 -0.53 48.96
CA GLY A 420 -6.81 -1.71 49.65
C GLY A 420 -5.63 -2.35 48.96
N ILE A 421 -4.53 -2.57 49.69
CA ILE A 421 -3.29 -3.11 49.12
C ILE A 421 -2.90 -4.38 49.86
N ASN A 422 -2.66 -5.47 49.13
CA ASN A 422 -2.12 -6.72 49.69
C ASN A 422 -1.03 -7.32 48.79
N THR A 423 0.00 -7.90 49.39
CA THR A 423 1.14 -8.53 48.72
C THR A 423 1.15 -10.00 49.05
N GLY A 424 1.50 -10.86 48.08
CA GLY A 424 1.66 -12.29 48.27
C GLY A 424 1.63 -13.08 46.96
N PRO A 425 1.73 -14.40 47.02
CA PRO A 425 1.69 -15.27 45.88
C PRO A 425 0.32 -15.29 45.25
N ALA A 426 0.31 -15.30 43.89
CA ALA A 426 -0.89 -15.42 43.08
C ALA A 426 -0.56 -16.04 41.71
N ILE A 427 -1.53 -16.70 41.11
CA ILE A 427 -1.41 -17.22 39.72
C ILE A 427 -1.83 -16.09 38.78
N VAL A 428 -0.90 -15.70 37.90
CA VAL A 428 -1.10 -14.66 36.86
C VAL A 428 -1.06 -15.31 35.50
N GLY A 429 -2.09 -15.08 34.69
CA GLY A 429 -2.12 -15.66 33.33
C GLY A 429 -3.47 -15.59 32.65
N SER A 430 -3.56 -16.25 31.49
CA SER A 430 -4.81 -16.37 30.72
C SER A 430 -5.60 -17.58 31.24
N ILE A 431 -6.77 -17.29 31.82
CA ILE A 431 -7.63 -18.29 32.49
C ILE A 431 -9.00 -18.29 31.84
N GLY A 432 -9.54 -19.45 31.53
CA GLY A 432 -10.83 -19.61 30.88
C GLY A 432 -10.92 -20.85 30.01
N SER A 433 -11.73 -20.77 28.97
CA SER A 433 -11.87 -21.80 27.93
C SER A 433 -11.19 -21.37 26.64
N PRO A 434 -10.93 -22.29 25.66
CA PRO A 434 -10.40 -21.92 24.36
C PRO A 434 -11.21 -20.86 23.62
N GLU A 435 -12.52 -20.79 23.86
CA GLU A 435 -13.43 -19.83 23.24
C GLU A 435 -13.45 -18.47 23.96
N ARG A 436 -13.08 -18.43 25.26
CA ARG A 436 -13.11 -17.22 26.07
C ARG A 436 -12.08 -17.27 27.19
N MET A 437 -11.04 -16.50 27.02
CA MET A 437 -9.98 -16.34 28.02
C MET A 437 -9.96 -14.90 28.57
N GLU A 438 -9.59 -14.78 29.82
CA GLU A 438 -9.35 -13.51 30.51
C GLU A 438 -7.95 -13.53 31.11
N PHE A 439 -7.14 -12.51 30.81
CA PHE A 439 -5.87 -12.33 31.52
C PHE A 439 -6.17 -11.78 32.90
N THR A 440 -5.95 -12.62 33.90
CA THR A 440 -6.36 -12.29 35.27
C THR A 440 -5.42 -12.87 36.31
N VAL A 441 -5.70 -12.56 37.55
CA VAL A 441 -4.98 -13.04 38.72
C VAL A 441 -5.92 -13.79 39.63
N ILE A 442 -5.50 -14.96 40.05
CA ILE A 442 -6.25 -15.81 41.00
C ILE A 442 -5.36 -16.14 42.21
N GLY A 443 -5.93 -16.01 43.39
CA GLY A 443 -5.27 -16.36 44.64
C GLY A 443 -5.90 -15.67 45.86
N ASN A 444 -5.57 -16.17 47.03
CA ASN A 444 -6.04 -15.56 48.28
C ASN A 444 -5.57 -14.09 48.42
N THR A 445 -4.41 -13.79 47.86
CA THR A 445 -3.85 -12.44 47.82
C THR A 445 -4.81 -11.41 47.24
N VAL A 446 -5.55 -11.78 46.15
CA VAL A 446 -6.55 -10.92 45.50
C VAL A 446 -7.76 -10.69 46.43
N ASN A 447 -8.26 -11.78 47.01
CA ASN A 447 -9.42 -11.72 47.89
C ASN A 447 -9.16 -10.86 49.14
N VAL A 448 -7.97 -11.00 49.75
CA VAL A 448 -7.57 -10.19 50.90
C VAL A 448 -7.47 -8.71 50.54
N ALA A 449 -6.86 -8.36 49.40
CA ALA A 449 -6.77 -6.96 48.92
C ALA A 449 -8.14 -6.30 48.78
N SER A 450 -9.09 -7.01 48.12
CA SER A 450 -10.48 -6.52 47.97
C SER A 450 -11.18 -6.30 49.29
N ARG A 451 -10.98 -7.21 50.25
CA ARG A 451 -11.62 -7.06 51.56
C ARG A 451 -11.00 -5.98 52.40
N ILE A 452 -9.68 -5.78 52.31
CA ILE A 452 -9.00 -4.66 52.98
C ILE A 452 -9.52 -3.32 52.41
N GLU A 453 -9.77 -3.24 51.08
CA GLU A 453 -10.40 -2.05 50.51
C GLU A 453 -11.75 -1.77 51.21
N GLY A 454 -12.63 -2.79 51.31
CA GLY A 454 -13.94 -2.62 51.95
C GLY A 454 -13.89 -2.15 53.40
N LEU A 455 -12.83 -2.44 54.16
CA LEU A 455 -12.67 -1.98 55.57
C LEU A 455 -12.47 -0.45 55.68
N ASN A 456 -12.01 0.20 54.62
CA ASN A 456 -11.84 1.66 54.64
C ASN A 456 -13.12 2.41 55.04
N LYS A 457 -14.29 1.93 54.61
CA LYS A 457 -15.59 2.54 54.93
C LYS A 457 -15.88 2.49 56.44
N MET A 458 -15.60 1.36 57.07
CA MET A 458 -15.87 1.13 58.47
C MET A 458 -14.87 1.90 59.37
N LEU A 459 -13.61 1.94 58.95
CA LEU A 459 -12.51 2.52 59.73
C LEU A 459 -12.30 4.03 59.44
N GLY A 460 -13.05 4.63 58.51
CA GLY A 460 -12.92 6.04 58.18
C GLY A 460 -11.59 6.40 57.52
N THR A 461 -10.93 5.41 56.90
CA THR A 461 -9.63 5.58 56.24
C THR A 461 -9.78 5.65 54.72
N THR A 462 -8.79 6.12 54.00
CA THR A 462 -8.77 6.16 52.52
C THR A 462 -7.80 5.14 51.92
N LEU A 463 -6.81 4.70 52.67
CA LEU A 463 -5.84 3.72 52.22
C LEU A 463 -5.50 2.75 53.34
N LEU A 464 -5.65 1.48 53.08
CA LEU A 464 -5.26 0.38 53.96
C LEU A 464 -4.32 -0.58 53.27
N LEU A 465 -3.35 -1.10 53.98
CA LEU A 465 -2.45 -2.17 53.50
C LEU A 465 -2.29 -3.26 54.55
N SER A 466 -2.06 -4.49 54.07
CA SER A 466 -1.81 -5.64 54.95
C SER A 466 -0.40 -5.61 55.55
N LYS A 467 -0.21 -6.42 56.61
CA LYS A 467 1.13 -6.73 57.16
C LYS A 467 2.06 -7.28 56.09
N ALA A 468 1.58 -8.22 55.22
CA ALA A 468 2.38 -8.77 54.12
C ALA A 468 2.90 -7.67 53.20
N THR A 469 2.06 -6.68 52.88
CA THR A 469 2.52 -5.53 52.10
C THR A 469 3.56 -4.69 52.87
N ARG A 470 3.30 -4.40 54.16
CA ARG A 470 4.23 -3.63 54.98
C ARG A 470 5.60 -4.32 55.09
N ASP A 471 5.62 -5.62 55.28
CA ASP A 471 6.86 -6.40 55.43
C ASP A 471 7.65 -6.53 54.10
N ALA A 472 6.98 -6.38 52.95
CA ALA A 472 7.60 -6.30 51.65
C ALA A 472 8.12 -4.90 51.26
N LEU A 473 7.84 -3.85 52.09
CA LEU A 473 8.34 -2.50 51.83
C LEU A 473 9.82 -2.36 52.21
N GLN A 474 10.53 -1.51 51.49
CA GLN A 474 11.87 -1.10 51.90
C GLN A 474 11.82 -0.32 53.21
N PRO A 475 12.84 -0.41 54.14
CA PRO A 475 12.81 0.22 55.44
C PRO A 475 12.50 1.73 55.42
N ARG A 476 13.01 2.44 54.42
CA ARG A 476 12.78 3.89 54.23
C ARG A 476 11.29 4.26 53.95
N LYS A 477 10.46 3.30 53.54
CA LYS A 477 9.05 3.48 53.21
C LYS A 477 8.11 3.17 54.39
N LEU A 478 8.61 2.62 55.44
CA LEU A 478 7.83 2.30 56.67
C LEU A 478 7.46 3.54 57.47
N SER A 479 8.21 4.63 57.32
CA SER A 479 7.89 5.90 58.01
C SER A 479 6.55 6.48 57.53
N GLY A 480 5.70 6.87 58.46
CA GLY A 480 4.35 7.39 58.22
C GLY A 480 3.29 6.29 58.03
N LEU A 481 3.56 5.04 58.40
CA LEU A 481 2.55 4.00 58.54
C LEU A 481 2.11 3.90 60.01
N GLN A 482 0.79 3.89 60.21
CA GLN A 482 0.16 3.68 61.53
C GLN A 482 -0.52 2.30 61.54
N ALA A 483 -0.23 1.50 62.53
CA ALA A 483 -0.93 0.23 62.79
C ALA A 483 -2.36 0.49 63.29
N LEU A 484 -3.31 -0.23 62.77
CA LEU A 484 -4.69 -0.29 63.27
C LEU A 484 -4.98 -1.59 63.96
N PRO A 485 -6.03 -1.68 64.82
CA PRO A 485 -6.40 -2.95 65.39
C PRO A 485 -6.64 -4.02 64.35
N PRO A 486 -6.17 -5.26 64.56
CA PRO A 486 -6.40 -6.38 63.64
C PRO A 486 -7.88 -6.56 63.36
N GLN A 487 -8.23 -6.74 62.07
CA GLN A 487 -9.63 -6.86 61.63
C GLN A 487 -9.94 -8.28 61.15
N PRO A 488 -11.11 -8.84 61.55
CA PRO A 488 -11.58 -10.07 60.98
C PRO A 488 -11.91 -9.91 59.50
N VAL A 489 -11.33 -10.73 58.65
CA VAL A 489 -11.54 -10.72 57.21
C VAL A 489 -12.16 -12.05 56.80
N LYS A 490 -13.32 -12.03 56.18
CA LYS A 490 -14.05 -13.23 55.76
C LYS A 490 -13.14 -14.17 54.95
N GLY A 491 -13.04 -15.48 55.39
CA GLY A 491 -12.22 -16.50 54.73
C GLY A 491 -10.71 -16.34 54.94
N VAL A 492 -10.32 -15.67 56.03
CA VAL A 492 -8.99 -15.70 56.63
C VAL A 492 -9.18 -16.12 58.09
N ASP A 493 -8.53 -17.23 58.48
CA ASP A 493 -8.73 -17.82 59.80
C ASP A 493 -8.30 -16.92 60.96
N LYS A 494 -7.32 -16.08 60.73
CA LYS A 494 -6.79 -15.14 61.74
C LYS A 494 -7.11 -13.70 61.35
N PRO A 495 -7.39 -12.79 62.31
CA PRO A 495 -7.53 -11.39 62.08
C PRO A 495 -6.31 -10.82 61.30
N VAL A 496 -6.55 -10.04 60.25
CA VAL A 496 -5.51 -9.44 59.41
C VAL A 496 -5.00 -8.19 60.09
N GLU A 497 -3.69 -8.12 60.32
CA GLU A 497 -3.01 -6.90 60.75
C GLU A 497 -2.99 -5.90 59.58
N ILE A 498 -3.50 -4.71 59.79
CA ILE A 498 -3.66 -3.65 58.79
C ILE A 498 -2.97 -2.36 59.21
N PHE A 499 -2.54 -1.60 58.20
CA PHE A 499 -1.84 -0.32 58.38
C PHE A 499 -2.47 0.73 57.49
N THR A 500 -2.47 1.99 57.98
CA THR A 500 -2.90 3.16 57.20
C THR A 500 -1.76 4.16 57.12
N LEU A 501 -1.92 5.20 56.28
CA LEU A 501 -1.03 6.35 56.30
C LEU A 501 -1.38 7.25 57.53
N ALA A 502 -0.34 7.66 58.28
CA ALA A 502 -0.52 8.69 59.29
C ALA A 502 -1.01 9.99 58.65
N SER A 503 -2.00 10.63 59.24
CA SER A 503 -2.61 11.89 58.80
C SER A 503 -1.59 13.00 58.70
#